data_36ff6ad643dc980df4cd897dc2d37d06
#
_entry.id   36ff6ad643dc980df4cd897dc2d37d06
#
_cell.length_a   1.000
_cell.length_b   1.000
_cell.length_c   1.000
_cell.angle_alpha   90.00
_cell.angle_beta   90.00
_cell.angle_gamma   90.00
#
_symmetry.space_group_name_H-M   'P 1'
#
loop_
_entity.id
_entity.type
_entity.pdbx_description
1 polymer ?
#
loop_
_entity_poly.entity_id
_entity_poly.type
_entity_poly.pdbx_seq_one_letter_code
_entity_poly.pdbx_strand_id
1 'polypeptide(L)'
;MSTVKKKVSDVDVATIRFAGDSGDGMQLTGNQFSDNTAIFGNDLATLPDFPAEIRAPKGSLAGVSSYQLQFSNKDIHTPGDDLDVLVAMNPAGLKVHLGDLKDNGMLIVNTANFTKKNINLAGYEGNPLENDSLDGYQLIQVDMTQLVTTALKELGLSSKLMSRSTNMFALGLLYWLYGRSMDSSIEFIQNKFATKPEIVDANIKALNTGYYYGETLEAIKTTYRVNKATFEKGTYRNIMGNNALAFGLLAASQKSGLDLYYGGYPITPASDILHYLAQYKHFGVKTFQAEDEIAGITSVIGAAFAGDLAVTATSGPGV
;
A
#
# COMPACT_ATOMS: atom_id res chain seq x y z
N MET A 1 -35.05 -4.51 6.49
CA MET A 1 -33.95 -5.26 7.13
C MET A 1 -33.47 -4.43 8.31
N SER A 2 -33.51 -4.95 9.54
CA SER A 2 -33.03 -4.21 10.70
C SER A 2 -31.49 -4.19 10.64
N THR A 3 -30.91 -3.02 10.48
CA THR A 3 -29.47 -2.83 10.59
C THR A 3 -29.04 -3.16 12.01
N VAL A 4 -28.36 -4.28 12.19
CA VAL A 4 -27.76 -4.63 13.49
C VAL A 4 -26.70 -3.57 13.79
N LYS A 5 -26.95 -2.76 14.82
CA LYS A 5 -26.01 -1.70 15.23
C LYS A 5 -24.71 -2.38 15.69
N LYS A 6 -23.63 -2.23 14.91
CA LYS A 6 -22.32 -2.80 15.24
C LYS A 6 -21.76 -2.12 16.50
N LYS A 7 -21.03 -2.89 17.31
CA LYS A 7 -20.30 -2.32 18.45
C LYS A 7 -19.11 -1.54 17.93
N VAL A 8 -18.89 -0.32 18.40
CA VAL A 8 -17.67 0.45 18.12
C VAL A 8 -16.72 0.27 19.29
N SER A 9 -15.49 -0.14 19.02
CA SER A 9 -14.41 -0.27 20.00
C SER A 9 -13.36 0.80 19.76
N ASP A 10 -13.11 1.65 20.77
CA ASP A 10 -12.01 2.60 20.72
C ASP A 10 -10.70 1.87 20.99
N VAL A 11 -9.70 2.12 20.15
CA VAL A 11 -8.34 1.59 20.26
C VAL A 11 -7.33 2.72 20.12
N ASP A 12 -6.21 2.64 20.82
CA ASP A 12 -5.16 3.67 20.77
C ASP A 12 -4.34 3.57 19.49
N VAL A 13 -4.09 2.36 19.00
CA VAL A 13 -3.26 2.05 17.85
C VAL A 13 -3.88 0.91 17.05
N ALA A 14 -3.68 0.93 15.75
CA ALA A 14 -4.02 -0.20 14.88
C ALA A 14 -2.93 -0.38 13.81
N THR A 15 -2.60 -1.64 13.54
CA THR A 15 -1.65 -2.03 12.48
C THR A 15 -2.36 -2.90 11.47
N ILE A 16 -2.38 -2.47 10.22
CA ILE A 16 -3.02 -3.18 9.11
C ILE A 16 -2.01 -3.47 8.02
N ARG A 17 -2.20 -4.59 7.31
CA ARG A 17 -1.40 -4.91 6.12
C ARG A 17 -2.30 -5.36 4.99
N PHE A 18 -2.06 -4.80 3.80
CA PHE A 18 -2.60 -5.28 2.54
C PHE A 18 -1.53 -6.14 1.86
N ALA A 19 -1.86 -7.35 1.44
CA ALA A 19 -0.94 -8.28 0.80
C ALA A 19 -1.57 -8.94 -0.44
N GLY A 20 -0.80 -8.99 -1.53
CA GLY A 20 -1.23 -9.57 -2.81
C GLY A 20 -0.09 -9.62 -3.80
N ASP A 21 -0.38 -9.80 -5.08
CA ASP A 21 0.62 -9.75 -6.13
C ASP A 21 1.00 -8.29 -6.48
N SER A 22 2.17 -8.10 -7.07
CA SER A 22 2.68 -6.80 -7.53
C SER A 22 1.69 -6.00 -8.40
N GLY A 23 0.79 -6.69 -9.12
CA GLY A 23 -0.24 -6.06 -9.95
C GLY A 23 -1.58 -5.80 -9.27
N ASP A 24 -1.77 -6.22 -8.04
CA ASP A 24 -3.06 -6.14 -7.33
C ASP A 24 -3.32 -4.75 -6.70
N GLY A 25 -2.36 -3.82 -6.80
CA GLY A 25 -2.53 -2.43 -6.36
C GLY A 25 -2.38 -2.21 -4.86
N MET A 26 -1.65 -3.09 -4.15
CA MET A 26 -1.48 -3.00 -2.70
C MET A 26 -0.83 -1.69 -2.27
N GLN A 27 0.17 -1.23 -3.01
CA GLN A 27 0.83 0.06 -2.75
C GLN A 27 -0.14 1.24 -2.88
N LEU A 28 -1.00 1.23 -3.91
CA LEU A 28 -2.00 2.27 -4.11
C LEU A 28 -3.03 2.29 -2.97
N THR A 29 -3.52 1.10 -2.58
CA THR A 29 -4.49 0.95 -1.49
C THR A 29 -3.90 1.42 -0.16
N GLY A 30 -2.68 1.00 0.16
CA GLY A 30 -1.97 1.41 1.35
C GLY A 30 -1.72 2.92 1.41
N ASN A 31 -1.25 3.51 0.32
CA ASN A 31 -1.04 4.96 0.23
C ASN A 31 -2.35 5.73 0.44
N GLN A 32 -3.46 5.28 -0.17
CA GLN A 32 -4.75 5.94 0.00
C GLN A 32 -5.26 5.86 1.45
N PHE A 33 -5.07 4.73 2.12
CA PHE A 33 -5.42 4.59 3.53
C PHE A 33 -4.52 5.48 4.40
N SER A 34 -3.23 5.59 4.07
CA SER A 34 -2.27 6.46 4.78
C SER A 34 -2.62 7.94 4.66
N ASP A 35 -2.91 8.42 3.44
CA ASP A 35 -3.30 9.81 3.20
C ASP A 35 -4.60 10.15 3.93
N ASN A 36 -5.58 9.27 3.88
CA ASN A 36 -6.84 9.41 4.61
C ASN A 36 -6.62 9.49 6.13
N THR A 37 -5.72 8.64 6.64
CA THR A 37 -5.36 8.58 8.06
C THR A 37 -4.66 9.87 8.52
N ALA A 38 -3.75 10.40 7.70
CA ALA A 38 -3.10 11.69 7.96
C ALA A 38 -4.11 12.86 7.96
N ILE A 39 -5.02 12.91 6.98
CA ILE A 39 -6.08 13.93 6.89
C ILE A 39 -7.02 13.82 8.09
N PHE A 40 -7.34 12.61 8.54
CA PHE A 40 -8.16 12.40 9.74
C PHE A 40 -7.47 12.95 11.01
N GLY A 41 -6.14 12.99 11.04
CA GLY A 41 -5.34 13.53 12.14
C GLY A 41 -4.79 12.47 13.10
N ASN A 42 -4.51 11.28 12.63
CA ASN A 42 -3.70 10.30 13.36
C ASN A 42 -2.21 10.51 13.07
N ASP A 43 -1.36 10.09 14.00
CA ASP A 43 0.03 9.78 13.69
C ASP A 43 0.13 8.44 12.98
N LEU A 44 1.07 8.31 12.06
CA LEU A 44 1.19 7.12 11.22
C LEU A 44 2.63 6.82 10.81
N ALA A 45 2.92 5.53 10.64
CA ALA A 45 4.15 5.05 10.02
C ALA A 45 3.83 3.89 9.07
N THR A 46 4.55 3.81 7.96
CA THR A 46 4.27 2.85 6.89
C THR A 46 5.49 2.02 6.54
N LEU A 47 5.26 0.82 6.05
CA LEU A 47 6.28 -0.09 5.51
C LEU A 47 5.75 -0.67 4.19
N PRO A 48 6.03 -0.02 3.05
CA PRO A 48 5.79 -0.61 1.75
C PRO A 48 6.80 -1.73 1.50
N ASP A 49 6.32 -2.89 1.09
CA ASP A 49 7.13 -4.05 0.73
C ASP A 49 6.90 -4.40 -0.74
N PHE A 50 8.00 -4.53 -1.48
CA PHE A 50 8.00 -4.80 -2.91
C PHE A 50 8.53 -6.21 -3.15
N PRO A 51 8.06 -6.91 -4.21
CA PRO A 51 8.56 -8.23 -4.53
C PRO A 51 10.08 -8.26 -4.66
N ALA A 52 10.71 -9.24 -4.04
CA ALA A 52 12.14 -9.48 -4.17
C ALA A 52 12.55 -9.79 -5.62
N GLU A 53 11.63 -10.31 -6.41
CA GLU A 53 11.80 -10.63 -7.83
C GLU A 53 10.70 -9.99 -8.67
N ILE A 54 11.04 -9.00 -9.48
CA ILE A 54 10.10 -8.17 -10.26
C ILE A 54 9.33 -9.00 -11.31
N ARG A 55 9.91 -10.11 -11.79
CA ARG A 55 9.33 -10.98 -12.82
C ARG A 55 8.83 -12.32 -12.29
N ALA A 56 8.63 -12.42 -10.99
CA ALA A 56 8.07 -13.62 -10.39
C ALA A 56 6.69 -13.95 -11.00
N PRO A 57 6.38 -15.23 -11.23
CA PRO A 57 5.05 -15.61 -11.68
C PRO A 57 3.97 -15.16 -10.71
N LYS A 58 2.85 -14.64 -11.25
CA LYS A 58 1.71 -14.23 -10.44
C LYS A 58 1.23 -15.39 -9.54
N GLY A 59 1.04 -15.10 -8.25
CA GLY A 59 0.62 -16.08 -7.26
C GLY A 59 1.76 -16.87 -6.61
N SER A 60 3.03 -16.63 -7.00
CA SER A 60 4.19 -17.20 -6.33
C SER A 60 4.62 -16.38 -5.12
N LEU A 61 5.32 -17.00 -4.17
CA LEU A 61 5.81 -16.32 -2.94
C LEU A 61 6.76 -15.17 -3.26
N ALA A 62 7.58 -15.31 -4.31
CA ALA A 62 8.52 -14.27 -4.75
C ALA A 62 7.81 -13.03 -5.35
N GLY A 63 6.55 -13.18 -5.80
CA GLY A 63 5.78 -12.10 -6.42
C GLY A 63 4.93 -11.27 -5.45
N VAL A 64 4.99 -11.57 -4.15
CA VAL A 64 4.17 -10.90 -3.14
C VAL A 64 4.62 -9.45 -2.96
N SER A 65 3.64 -8.55 -3.00
CA SER A 65 3.76 -7.16 -2.61
C SER A 65 2.87 -6.89 -1.41
N SER A 66 3.34 -6.13 -0.46
CA SER A 66 2.54 -5.75 0.69
C SER A 66 2.72 -4.29 1.09
N TYR A 67 1.76 -3.79 1.85
CA TYR A 67 1.82 -2.45 2.41
C TYR A 67 1.28 -2.49 3.83
N GLN A 68 2.16 -2.23 4.79
CA GLN A 68 1.78 -2.10 6.20
C GLN A 68 1.62 -0.64 6.57
N LEU A 69 0.63 -0.39 7.40
CA LEU A 69 0.37 0.89 8.02
C LEU A 69 0.07 0.68 9.50
N GLN A 70 0.81 1.36 10.36
CA GLN A 70 0.43 1.58 11.76
C GLN A 70 -0.08 3.01 11.91
N PHE A 71 -1.18 3.19 12.65
CA PHE A 71 -1.73 4.50 12.95
C PHE A 71 -2.27 4.57 14.37
N SER A 72 -2.16 5.75 14.99
CA SER A 72 -2.39 5.92 16.42
C SER A 72 -2.95 7.29 16.78
N ASN A 73 -3.54 7.37 17.95
CA ASN A 73 -3.90 8.62 18.62
C ASN A 73 -2.73 9.20 19.47
N LYS A 74 -1.56 8.55 19.44
CA LYS A 74 -0.32 8.94 20.12
C LYS A 74 0.84 8.89 19.12
N ASP A 75 1.97 9.51 19.49
CA ASP A 75 3.19 9.44 18.70
C ASP A 75 3.65 7.99 18.51
N ILE A 76 3.99 7.65 17.28
CA ILE A 76 4.56 6.35 16.90
C ILE A 76 5.83 6.57 16.07
N HIS A 77 6.78 5.63 16.17
CA HIS A 77 8.10 5.76 15.55
C HIS A 77 8.44 4.60 14.62
N THR A 78 7.58 3.58 14.58
CA THR A 78 7.78 2.38 13.76
C THR A 78 6.47 2.00 13.06
N PRO A 79 6.52 1.24 11.95
CA PRO A 79 5.31 0.75 11.29
C PRO A 79 4.60 -0.38 12.05
N GLY A 80 5.08 -0.76 13.25
CA GLY A 80 4.55 -1.85 14.08
C GLY A 80 5.09 -3.22 13.69
N ASP A 81 5.07 -4.15 14.65
CA ASP A 81 5.54 -5.53 14.44
C ASP A 81 4.34 -6.45 14.14
N ASP A 82 3.37 -6.52 15.05
CA ASP A 82 2.22 -7.40 14.95
C ASP A 82 1.02 -6.72 14.30
N LEU A 83 0.33 -7.45 13.42
CA LEU A 83 -0.84 -6.95 12.70
C LEU A 83 -2.13 -7.17 13.48
N ASP A 84 -3.00 -6.17 13.52
CA ASP A 84 -4.39 -6.32 13.97
C ASP A 84 -5.29 -6.83 12.84
N VAL A 85 -4.99 -6.43 11.59
CA VAL A 85 -5.73 -6.83 10.39
C VAL A 85 -4.77 -7.18 9.26
N LEU A 86 -4.96 -8.35 8.67
CA LEU A 86 -4.32 -8.75 7.41
C LEU A 86 -5.40 -8.88 6.32
N VAL A 87 -5.22 -8.14 5.23
CA VAL A 87 -6.02 -8.29 4.01
C VAL A 87 -5.21 -9.06 2.98
N ALA A 88 -5.51 -10.34 2.78
CA ALA A 88 -4.81 -11.21 1.84
C ALA A 88 -5.62 -11.36 0.55
N MET A 89 -5.10 -10.79 -0.53
CA MET A 89 -5.76 -10.84 -1.84
C MET A 89 -5.57 -12.19 -2.54
N ASN A 90 -4.61 -13.01 -2.10
CA ASN A 90 -4.32 -14.33 -2.67
C ASN A 90 -3.60 -15.24 -1.65
N PRO A 91 -3.46 -16.55 -1.93
CA PRO A 91 -2.79 -17.51 -1.04
C PRO A 91 -1.32 -17.18 -0.75
N ALA A 92 -0.59 -16.61 -1.71
CA ALA A 92 0.82 -16.26 -1.51
C ALA A 92 0.97 -15.12 -0.49
N GLY A 93 0.16 -14.06 -0.61
CA GLY A 93 0.11 -12.98 0.37
C GLY A 93 -0.28 -13.47 1.77
N LEU A 94 -1.25 -14.40 1.85
CA LEU A 94 -1.60 -15.04 3.11
C LEU A 94 -0.40 -15.79 3.72
N LYS A 95 0.26 -16.64 2.95
CA LYS A 95 1.34 -17.49 3.44
C LYS A 95 2.55 -16.71 3.94
N VAL A 96 2.91 -15.65 3.23
CA VAL A 96 4.07 -14.81 3.60
C VAL A 96 3.83 -14.04 4.88
N HIS A 97 2.59 -13.58 5.12
CA HIS A 97 2.32 -12.59 6.19
C HIS A 97 1.41 -13.10 7.33
N LEU A 98 0.96 -14.36 7.27
CA LEU A 98 0.09 -14.90 8.32
C LEU A 98 0.78 -14.92 9.70
N GLY A 99 2.09 -15.18 9.72
CA GLY A 99 2.88 -15.24 10.96
C GLY A 99 3.02 -13.90 11.69
N ASP A 100 2.74 -12.78 10.99
CA ASP A 100 2.77 -11.44 11.58
C ASP A 100 1.41 -11.03 12.15
N LEU A 101 0.34 -11.80 11.91
CA LEU A 101 -1.00 -11.51 12.42
C LEU A 101 -1.13 -11.97 13.86
N LYS A 102 -1.58 -11.10 14.76
CA LYS A 102 -1.84 -11.40 16.17
C LYS A 102 -2.79 -12.57 16.32
N ASP A 103 -2.65 -13.30 17.42
CA ASP A 103 -3.67 -14.26 17.84
C ASP A 103 -5.02 -13.58 17.93
N ASN A 104 -6.05 -14.25 17.38
CA ASN A 104 -7.39 -13.67 17.22
C ASN A 104 -7.46 -12.35 16.42
N GLY A 105 -6.41 -12.02 15.65
CA GLY A 105 -6.41 -10.91 14.70
C GLY A 105 -7.40 -11.14 13.54
N MET A 106 -7.79 -10.07 12.86
CA MET A 106 -8.75 -10.15 11.76
C MET A 106 -8.03 -10.50 10.45
N LEU A 107 -8.41 -11.62 9.86
CA LEU A 107 -7.92 -12.08 8.56
C LEU A 107 -9.03 -11.94 7.52
N ILE A 108 -8.86 -11.01 6.58
CA ILE A 108 -9.79 -10.78 5.46
C ILE A 108 -9.18 -11.36 4.20
N VAL A 109 -9.85 -12.30 3.55
CA VAL A 109 -9.32 -12.96 2.34
C VAL A 109 -10.24 -12.78 1.14
N ASN A 110 -9.64 -12.53 -0.03
CA ASN A 110 -10.36 -12.55 -1.30
C ASN A 110 -10.43 -13.99 -1.85
N THR A 111 -11.52 -14.67 -1.60
CA THR A 111 -11.70 -16.10 -1.93
C THR A 111 -11.59 -16.41 -3.42
N ALA A 112 -11.91 -15.46 -4.31
CA ALA A 112 -11.80 -15.65 -5.75
C ALA A 112 -10.41 -16.08 -6.23
N ASN A 113 -9.37 -15.69 -5.53
CA ASN A 113 -7.99 -16.00 -5.88
C ASN A 113 -7.45 -17.28 -5.21
N PHE A 114 -8.23 -17.93 -4.32
CA PHE A 114 -7.86 -19.21 -3.69
C PHE A 114 -8.18 -20.41 -4.59
N THR A 115 -7.75 -20.33 -5.84
CA THR A 115 -7.87 -21.42 -6.81
C THR A 115 -6.82 -22.49 -6.54
N LYS A 116 -7.10 -23.74 -6.95
CA LYS A 116 -6.15 -24.85 -6.82
C LYS A 116 -4.76 -24.50 -7.40
N LYS A 117 -4.73 -23.76 -8.51
CA LYS A 117 -3.48 -23.32 -9.13
C LYS A 117 -2.70 -22.38 -8.21
N ASN A 118 -3.35 -21.34 -7.67
CA ASN A 118 -2.69 -20.33 -6.83
C ASN A 118 -2.29 -20.90 -5.47
N ILE A 119 -3.09 -21.81 -4.90
CA ILE A 119 -2.78 -22.56 -3.67
C ILE A 119 -1.49 -23.36 -3.87
N ASN A 120 -1.37 -24.11 -4.98
CA ASN A 120 -0.17 -24.87 -5.29
C ASN A 120 1.06 -23.96 -5.55
N LEU A 121 0.90 -22.84 -6.26
CA LEU A 121 1.98 -21.87 -6.50
C LEU A 121 2.49 -21.22 -5.21
N ALA A 122 1.60 -21.00 -4.25
CA ALA A 122 1.95 -20.54 -2.91
C ALA A 122 2.56 -21.64 -2.03
N GLY A 123 2.66 -22.89 -2.54
CA GLY A 123 3.27 -24.01 -1.82
C GLY A 123 2.43 -24.52 -0.65
N TYR A 124 1.11 -24.41 -0.70
CA TYR A 124 0.21 -25.11 0.21
C TYR A 124 -0.09 -26.52 -0.28
N GLU A 125 -0.18 -27.48 0.61
CA GLU A 125 -0.59 -28.86 0.30
C GLU A 125 -2.10 -28.98 0.05
N GLY A 126 -2.89 -28.09 0.66
CA GLY A 126 -4.34 -28.03 0.53
C GLY A 126 -4.87 -26.58 0.68
N ASN A 127 -6.16 -26.41 0.50
CA ASN A 127 -6.77 -25.07 0.67
C ASN A 127 -6.79 -24.67 2.16
N PRO A 128 -6.03 -23.63 2.56
CA PRO A 128 -6.03 -23.21 3.97
C PRO A 128 -7.37 -22.68 4.46
N LEU A 129 -8.29 -22.32 3.54
CA LEU A 129 -9.65 -21.88 3.89
C LEU A 129 -10.60 -23.03 4.22
N GLU A 130 -10.22 -24.29 3.98
CA GLU A 130 -11.04 -25.48 4.15
C GLU A 130 -10.53 -26.42 5.24
N ASN A 131 -9.52 -25.99 6.00
CA ASN A 131 -8.96 -26.74 7.12
C ASN A 131 -8.81 -25.85 8.38
N ASP A 132 -8.42 -26.44 9.50
CA ASP A 132 -8.37 -25.81 10.82
C ASP A 132 -7.14 -24.89 11.01
N SER A 133 -6.32 -24.67 9.97
CA SER A 133 -5.07 -23.90 10.07
C SER A 133 -5.27 -22.42 10.39
N LEU A 134 -6.47 -21.90 10.19
CA LEU A 134 -6.84 -20.51 10.42
C LEU A 134 -7.76 -20.28 11.63
N ASP A 135 -8.04 -21.32 12.43
CA ASP A 135 -8.97 -21.24 13.59
C ASP A 135 -8.52 -20.26 14.67
N GLY A 136 -7.23 -19.94 14.72
CA GLY A 136 -6.68 -18.94 15.65
C GLY A 136 -7.00 -17.50 15.30
N TYR A 137 -7.69 -17.24 14.17
CA TYR A 137 -7.93 -15.90 13.63
C TYR A 137 -9.42 -15.63 13.39
N GLN A 138 -9.80 -14.35 13.36
CA GLN A 138 -11.13 -13.94 12.93
C GLN A 138 -11.20 -13.95 11.40
N LEU A 139 -11.44 -15.11 10.81
CA LEU A 139 -11.45 -15.30 9.36
C LEU A 139 -12.71 -14.72 8.72
N ILE A 140 -12.51 -13.76 7.80
CA ILE A 140 -13.54 -13.12 6.98
C ILE A 140 -13.29 -13.48 5.52
N GLN A 141 -14.10 -14.38 5.01
CA GLN A 141 -14.04 -14.86 3.62
C GLN A 141 -14.96 -14.01 2.74
N VAL A 142 -14.40 -13.37 1.71
CA VAL A 142 -15.15 -12.50 0.79
C VAL A 142 -14.73 -12.78 -0.65
N ASP A 143 -15.68 -13.07 -1.52
CA ASP A 143 -15.41 -13.05 -2.96
C ASP A 143 -15.48 -11.61 -3.49
N MET A 144 -14.40 -10.85 -3.20
CA MET A 144 -14.31 -9.43 -3.57
C MET A 144 -14.38 -9.24 -5.09
N THR A 145 -13.78 -10.16 -5.84
CA THR A 145 -13.73 -10.09 -7.32
C THR A 145 -15.13 -10.25 -7.92
N GLN A 146 -15.92 -11.21 -7.43
CA GLN A 146 -17.29 -11.43 -7.88
C GLN A 146 -18.17 -10.22 -7.52
N LEU A 147 -18.06 -9.70 -6.30
CA LEU A 147 -18.84 -8.55 -5.84
C LEU A 147 -18.55 -7.31 -6.69
N VAL A 148 -17.28 -7.02 -6.95
CA VAL A 148 -16.84 -5.90 -7.81
C VAL A 148 -17.33 -6.11 -9.24
N THR A 149 -17.13 -7.31 -9.81
CA THR A 149 -17.55 -7.59 -11.19
C THR A 149 -19.06 -7.42 -11.34
N THR A 150 -19.84 -7.88 -10.35
CA THR A 150 -21.29 -7.71 -10.33
C THR A 150 -21.69 -6.25 -10.25
N ALA A 151 -21.07 -5.49 -9.35
CA ALA A 151 -21.35 -4.06 -9.20
C ALA A 151 -21.01 -3.24 -10.44
N LEU A 152 -19.96 -3.62 -11.17
CA LEU A 152 -19.48 -2.88 -12.34
C LEU A 152 -20.07 -3.35 -13.67
N LYS A 153 -20.94 -4.37 -13.67
CA LYS A 153 -21.49 -4.99 -14.89
C LYS A 153 -22.14 -4.00 -15.86
N GLU A 154 -22.83 -3.01 -15.32
CA GLU A 154 -23.53 -1.98 -16.11
C GLU A 154 -22.62 -0.98 -16.81
N LEU A 155 -21.34 -0.90 -16.40
CA LEU A 155 -20.38 0.01 -17.02
C LEU A 155 -19.82 -0.51 -18.36
N GLY A 156 -20.16 -1.72 -18.77
CA GLY A 156 -19.71 -2.30 -20.04
C GLY A 156 -18.21 -2.55 -20.16
N LEU A 157 -17.49 -2.58 -19.04
CA LEU A 157 -16.04 -2.78 -18.99
C LEU A 157 -15.67 -4.25 -19.21
N SER A 158 -14.45 -4.48 -19.71
CA SER A 158 -13.90 -5.84 -19.77
C SER A 158 -13.69 -6.42 -18.37
N SER A 159 -13.82 -7.74 -18.23
CA SER A 159 -13.59 -8.43 -16.94
C SER A 159 -12.23 -8.12 -16.33
N LYS A 160 -11.19 -7.92 -17.17
CA LYS A 160 -9.85 -7.53 -16.75
C LYS A 160 -9.81 -6.13 -16.14
N LEU A 161 -10.56 -5.17 -16.67
CA LEU A 161 -10.65 -3.81 -16.12
C LEU A 161 -11.45 -3.82 -14.81
N MET A 162 -12.56 -4.56 -14.77
CA MET A 162 -13.37 -4.68 -13.55
C MET A 162 -12.55 -5.30 -12.39
N SER A 163 -11.83 -6.39 -12.65
CA SER A 163 -11.03 -7.05 -11.61
C SER A 163 -9.89 -6.18 -11.06
N ARG A 164 -9.41 -5.21 -11.82
CA ARG A 164 -8.38 -4.26 -11.35
C ARG A 164 -8.87 -3.31 -10.28
N SER A 165 -10.18 -3.14 -10.13
CA SER A 165 -10.76 -2.29 -9.08
C SER A 165 -11.04 -3.05 -7.78
N THR A 166 -10.66 -4.34 -7.68
CA THR A 166 -10.89 -5.16 -6.48
C THR A 166 -10.14 -4.62 -5.26
N ASN A 167 -9.00 -4.00 -5.45
CA ASN A 167 -8.26 -3.33 -4.39
C ASN A 167 -9.04 -2.15 -3.77
N MET A 168 -9.85 -1.43 -4.57
CA MET A 168 -10.71 -0.36 -4.04
C MET A 168 -11.83 -0.91 -3.17
N PHE A 169 -12.33 -2.11 -3.48
CA PHE A 169 -13.27 -2.79 -2.58
C PHE A 169 -12.65 -3.07 -1.22
N ALA A 170 -11.43 -3.63 -1.19
CA ALA A 170 -10.70 -3.88 0.06
C ALA A 170 -10.48 -2.58 0.85
N LEU A 171 -10.12 -1.49 0.17
CA LEU A 171 -9.97 -0.17 0.77
C LEU A 171 -11.29 0.32 1.40
N GLY A 172 -12.40 0.22 0.66
CA GLY A 172 -13.73 0.62 1.14
C GLY A 172 -14.17 -0.17 2.38
N LEU A 173 -13.93 -1.49 2.38
CA LEU A 173 -14.23 -2.33 3.53
C LEU A 173 -13.43 -1.91 4.78
N LEU A 174 -12.16 -1.57 4.62
CA LEU A 174 -11.34 -1.09 5.74
C LEU A 174 -11.74 0.33 6.18
N TYR A 175 -12.18 1.20 5.26
CA TYR A 175 -12.73 2.51 5.66
C TYR A 175 -13.98 2.35 6.52
N TRP A 176 -14.87 1.44 6.16
CA TRP A 176 -16.01 1.11 7.00
C TRP A 176 -15.57 0.52 8.36
N LEU A 177 -14.62 -0.42 8.37
CA LEU A 177 -14.15 -1.07 9.60
C LEU A 177 -13.59 -0.07 10.63
N TYR A 178 -12.91 0.99 10.14
CA TYR A 178 -12.29 2.02 10.99
C TYR A 178 -13.06 3.35 11.01
N GLY A 179 -14.28 3.39 10.47
CA GLY A 179 -15.14 4.57 10.48
C GLY A 179 -14.53 5.78 9.75
N ARG A 180 -13.87 5.55 8.61
CA ARG A 180 -13.21 6.58 7.81
C ARG A 180 -14.12 7.11 6.70
N SER A 181 -14.02 8.43 6.39
CA SER A 181 -14.63 9.00 5.20
C SER A 181 -13.91 8.52 3.94
N MET A 182 -14.65 8.38 2.84
CA MET A 182 -14.09 8.04 1.53
C MET A 182 -13.72 9.26 0.68
N ASP A 183 -14.02 10.48 1.12
CA ASP A 183 -13.98 11.70 0.31
C ASP A 183 -12.61 11.96 -0.29
N SER A 184 -11.54 11.84 0.51
CA SER A 184 -10.15 12.08 0.04
C SER A 184 -9.74 11.10 -1.05
N SER A 185 -10.15 9.83 -0.95
CA SER A 185 -9.86 8.83 -1.98
C SER A 185 -10.71 8.99 -3.23
N ILE A 186 -11.95 9.44 -3.10
CA ILE A 186 -12.80 9.79 -4.24
C ILE A 186 -12.15 10.94 -5.02
N GLU A 187 -11.74 12.01 -4.35
CA GLU A 187 -11.04 13.14 -4.97
C GLU A 187 -9.73 12.69 -5.65
N PHE A 188 -8.94 11.87 -4.98
CA PHE A 188 -7.72 11.31 -5.57
C PHE A 188 -8.01 10.49 -6.84
N ILE A 189 -9.02 9.61 -6.82
CA ILE A 189 -9.41 8.79 -7.98
C ILE A 189 -9.82 9.69 -9.16
N GLN A 190 -10.64 10.71 -8.89
CA GLN A 190 -11.08 11.67 -9.89
C GLN A 190 -9.89 12.41 -10.53
N ASN A 191 -8.95 12.88 -9.72
CA ASN A 191 -7.78 13.60 -10.20
C ASN A 191 -6.80 12.69 -10.94
N LYS A 192 -6.47 11.54 -10.39
CA LYS A 192 -5.49 10.60 -10.96
C LYS A 192 -5.93 10.01 -12.30
N PHE A 193 -7.21 9.71 -12.43
CA PHE A 193 -7.78 9.07 -13.62
C PHE A 193 -8.67 10.01 -14.44
N ALA A 194 -8.49 11.33 -14.31
CA ALA A 194 -9.29 12.36 -14.96
C ALA A 194 -9.46 12.16 -16.48
N THR A 195 -8.45 11.58 -17.14
CA THR A 195 -8.48 11.31 -18.61
C THR A 195 -9.22 10.02 -18.97
N LYS A 196 -9.70 9.24 -17.99
CA LYS A 196 -10.35 7.93 -18.18
C LYS A 196 -11.58 7.82 -17.28
N PRO A 197 -12.70 8.50 -17.62
CA PRO A 197 -13.89 8.55 -16.78
C PRO A 197 -14.43 7.17 -16.38
N GLU A 198 -14.35 6.20 -17.29
CA GLU A 198 -14.79 4.83 -17.05
C GLU A 198 -13.99 4.13 -15.92
N ILE A 199 -12.72 4.50 -15.75
CA ILE A 199 -11.88 3.99 -14.65
C ILE A 199 -12.20 4.73 -13.35
N VAL A 200 -12.52 6.02 -13.42
CA VAL A 200 -12.98 6.80 -12.26
C VAL A 200 -14.26 6.16 -11.69
N ASP A 201 -15.26 5.96 -12.54
CA ASP A 201 -16.54 5.39 -12.14
C ASP A 201 -16.38 3.97 -11.57
N ALA A 202 -15.55 3.14 -12.21
CA ALA A 202 -15.28 1.78 -11.74
C ALA A 202 -14.65 1.77 -10.34
N ASN A 203 -13.63 2.57 -10.12
CA ASN A 203 -12.92 2.62 -8.84
C ASN A 203 -13.80 3.19 -7.72
N ILE A 204 -14.55 4.27 -7.98
CA ILE A 204 -15.47 4.85 -7.00
C ILE A 204 -16.58 3.86 -6.67
N LYS A 205 -17.16 3.19 -7.66
CA LYS A 205 -18.22 2.20 -7.44
C LYS A 205 -17.71 0.98 -6.68
N ALA A 206 -16.49 0.51 -6.96
CA ALA A 206 -15.86 -0.58 -6.20
C ALA A 206 -15.56 -0.17 -4.75
N LEU A 207 -15.06 1.05 -4.50
CA LEU A 207 -14.82 1.61 -3.17
C LEU A 207 -16.12 1.65 -2.35
N ASN A 208 -17.18 2.22 -2.92
CA ASN A 208 -18.50 2.27 -2.30
C ASN A 208 -19.05 0.88 -2.02
N THR A 209 -18.89 -0.07 -2.97
CA THR A 209 -19.35 -1.45 -2.80
C THR A 209 -18.68 -2.10 -1.61
N GLY A 210 -17.36 -1.93 -1.43
CA GLY A 210 -16.63 -2.45 -0.28
C GLY A 210 -17.08 -1.83 1.05
N TYR A 211 -17.28 -0.52 1.07
CA TYR A 211 -17.74 0.20 2.26
C TYR A 211 -19.13 -0.30 2.72
N TYR A 212 -20.10 -0.29 1.83
CA TYR A 212 -21.48 -0.73 2.16
C TYR A 212 -21.59 -2.24 2.37
N TYR A 213 -20.71 -3.05 1.75
CA TYR A 213 -20.64 -4.47 2.06
C TYR A 213 -20.31 -4.71 3.53
N GLY A 214 -19.39 -3.91 4.11
CA GLY A 214 -19.09 -3.97 5.54
C GLY A 214 -20.31 -3.79 6.43
N GLU A 215 -21.25 -2.90 6.07
CA GLU A 215 -22.48 -2.68 6.82
C GLU A 215 -23.37 -3.94 6.86
N THR A 216 -23.37 -4.71 5.77
CA THR A 216 -24.22 -5.91 5.63
C THR A 216 -23.54 -7.17 6.17
N LEU A 217 -22.22 -7.16 6.39
CA LEU A 217 -21.46 -8.33 6.78
C LEU A 217 -21.67 -8.68 8.25
N GLU A 218 -22.48 -9.71 8.53
CA GLU A 218 -22.80 -10.15 9.90
C GLU A 218 -21.59 -10.75 10.65
N ALA A 219 -20.59 -11.27 9.93
CA ALA A 219 -19.39 -11.85 10.50
C ALA A 219 -18.55 -10.84 11.32
N ILE A 220 -18.56 -9.57 10.91
CA ILE A 220 -17.89 -8.50 11.66
C ILE A 220 -18.89 -7.88 12.64
N LYS A 221 -18.74 -8.15 13.92
CA LYS A 221 -19.60 -7.65 14.99
C LYS A 221 -19.13 -6.32 15.58
N THR A 222 -17.85 -6.01 15.43
CA THR A 222 -17.19 -4.85 16.03
C THR A 222 -16.46 -4.06 14.95
N THR A 223 -16.70 -2.75 14.91
CA THR A 223 -15.88 -1.79 14.16
C THR A 223 -14.94 -1.08 15.13
N TYR A 224 -13.86 -0.52 14.63
CA TYR A 224 -12.83 0.10 15.45
C TYR A 224 -12.77 1.60 15.19
N ARG A 225 -12.36 2.35 16.21
CA ARG A 225 -12.09 3.77 16.09
C ARG A 225 -10.77 4.11 16.74
N VAL A 226 -9.85 4.64 15.96
CA VAL A 226 -8.63 5.29 16.46
C VAL A 226 -8.91 6.79 16.47
N ASN A 227 -8.94 7.39 17.64
CA ASN A 227 -9.20 8.83 17.79
C ASN A 227 -8.04 9.65 17.21
N LYS A 228 -8.27 10.95 17.00
CA LYS A 228 -7.21 11.87 16.52
C LYS A 228 -6.05 11.91 17.49
N ALA A 229 -4.83 11.99 16.97
CA ALA A 229 -3.65 12.25 17.77
C ALA A 229 -3.62 13.71 18.26
N THR A 230 -2.96 13.93 19.39
CA THR A 230 -2.75 15.27 19.92
C THR A 230 -1.37 15.73 19.48
N PHE A 231 -1.33 16.56 18.44
CA PHE A 231 -0.10 17.17 17.95
C PHE A 231 0.10 18.55 18.56
N GLU A 232 1.34 18.98 18.67
CA GLU A 232 1.65 20.40 18.90
C GLU A 232 1.03 21.24 17.77
N LYS A 233 0.71 22.49 18.08
CA LYS A 233 0.11 23.37 17.07
C LYS A 233 1.10 23.65 15.94
N GLY A 234 0.75 23.27 14.72
CA GLY A 234 1.64 23.41 13.55
C GLY A 234 1.01 22.94 12.26
N THR A 235 1.81 22.99 11.19
CA THR A 235 1.47 22.41 9.90
C THR A 235 2.25 21.11 9.73
N TYR A 236 1.55 20.01 9.53
CA TYR A 236 2.10 18.69 9.35
C TYR A 236 1.94 18.24 7.91
N ARG A 237 2.86 17.38 7.46
CA ARG A 237 2.83 16.81 6.11
C ARG A 237 3.14 15.31 6.19
N ASN A 238 2.30 14.51 5.58
CA ASN A 238 2.65 13.13 5.28
C ASN A 238 3.75 13.12 4.22
N ILE A 239 4.87 12.44 4.48
CA ILE A 239 6.05 12.42 3.60
C ILE A 239 6.59 11.01 3.50
N MET A 240 6.90 10.58 2.28
CA MET A 240 7.57 9.31 2.02
C MET A 240 9.07 9.43 2.25
N GLY A 241 9.73 8.34 2.71
CA GLY A 241 11.16 8.32 3.00
C GLY A 241 12.04 8.77 1.82
N ASN A 242 11.74 8.33 0.60
CA ASN A 242 12.48 8.73 -0.61
C ASN A 242 12.37 10.25 -0.88
N ASN A 243 11.20 10.85 -0.61
CA ASN A 243 11.02 12.30 -0.74
C ASN A 243 11.79 13.06 0.35
N ALA A 244 11.72 12.58 1.60
CA ALA A 244 12.49 13.15 2.70
C ALA A 244 14.01 13.09 2.44
N LEU A 245 14.49 11.97 1.89
CA LEU A 245 15.88 11.81 1.47
C LEU A 245 16.25 12.83 0.37
N ALA A 246 15.41 13.00 -0.65
CA ALA A 246 15.64 13.99 -1.71
C ALA A 246 15.77 15.41 -1.13
N PHE A 247 14.90 15.81 -0.19
CA PHE A 247 15.01 17.10 0.50
C PHE A 247 16.28 17.19 1.35
N GLY A 248 16.66 16.11 2.04
CA GLY A 248 17.91 16.06 2.81
C GLY A 248 19.16 16.27 1.94
N LEU A 249 19.19 15.65 0.76
CA LEU A 249 20.27 15.82 -0.21
C LEU A 249 20.35 17.26 -0.75
N LEU A 250 19.20 17.88 -1.07
CA LEU A 250 19.13 19.29 -1.46
C LEU A 250 19.68 20.20 -0.34
N ALA A 251 19.24 19.96 0.89
CA ALA A 251 19.69 20.74 2.04
C ALA A 251 21.21 20.56 2.28
N ALA A 252 21.74 19.35 2.10
CA ALA A 252 23.16 19.06 2.23
C ALA A 252 23.99 19.81 1.17
N SER A 253 23.54 19.79 -0.10
CA SER A 253 24.15 20.54 -1.19
C SER A 253 24.19 22.03 -0.89
N GLN A 254 23.07 22.63 -0.52
CA GLN A 254 22.98 24.06 -0.20
C GLN A 254 23.86 24.46 1.01
N LYS A 255 23.95 23.60 2.02
CA LYS A 255 24.79 23.87 3.21
C LYS A 255 26.25 23.67 2.98
N SER A 256 26.67 22.70 2.18
CA SER A 256 28.07 22.42 1.86
C SER A 256 28.62 23.35 0.77
N GLY A 257 27.78 23.96 -0.03
CA GLY A 257 28.15 24.69 -1.24
C GLY A 257 28.63 23.82 -2.39
N LEU A 258 28.45 22.51 -2.31
CA LEU A 258 28.74 21.55 -3.38
C LEU A 258 27.55 21.36 -4.28
N ASP A 259 27.75 21.28 -5.58
CA ASP A 259 26.69 20.90 -6.52
C ASP A 259 26.26 19.45 -6.27
N LEU A 260 24.94 19.20 -6.29
CA LEU A 260 24.40 17.85 -6.14
C LEU A 260 24.34 17.14 -7.48
N TYR A 261 25.05 16.02 -7.58
CA TYR A 261 24.93 15.08 -8.69
C TYR A 261 24.24 13.80 -8.22
N TYR A 262 23.15 13.43 -8.87
CA TYR A 262 22.43 12.17 -8.61
C TYR A 262 22.44 11.29 -9.85
N GLY A 263 23.19 10.19 -9.80
CA GLY A 263 23.24 9.17 -10.84
C GLY A 263 22.39 7.96 -10.44
N GLY A 264 21.23 7.77 -11.09
CA GLY A 264 20.33 6.66 -10.82
C GLY A 264 19.97 5.88 -12.07
N TYR A 265 19.36 4.73 -11.90
CA TYR A 265 18.84 3.88 -12.97
C TYR A 265 17.42 3.40 -12.63
N PRO A 266 16.64 2.88 -13.60
CA PRO A 266 15.26 2.43 -13.33
C PRO A 266 15.21 1.20 -12.45
N ILE A 267 14.98 1.40 -11.16
CA ILE A 267 14.83 0.34 -10.14
C ILE A 267 13.82 0.75 -9.06
N THR A 268 12.86 -0.09 -8.78
CA THR A 268 11.89 0.13 -7.70
C THR A 268 12.49 -0.33 -6.36
N PRO A 269 12.34 0.46 -5.27
CA PRO A 269 11.68 1.78 -5.17
C PRO A 269 12.61 2.99 -5.35
N ALA A 270 13.89 2.80 -5.64
CA ALA A 270 14.91 3.86 -5.63
C ALA A 270 14.72 4.95 -6.71
N SER A 271 14.02 4.61 -7.81
CA SER A 271 13.74 5.58 -8.90
C SER A 271 12.99 6.83 -8.45
N ASP A 272 12.21 6.74 -7.37
CA ASP A 272 11.45 7.88 -6.85
C ASP A 272 12.36 9.02 -6.42
N ILE A 273 13.55 8.72 -5.89
CA ILE A 273 14.55 9.75 -5.49
C ILE A 273 14.98 10.56 -6.71
N LEU A 274 15.29 9.88 -7.83
CA LEU A 274 15.61 10.55 -9.09
C LEU A 274 14.47 11.44 -9.57
N HIS A 275 13.23 10.93 -9.52
CA HIS A 275 12.05 11.67 -9.96
C HIS A 275 11.78 12.90 -9.09
N TYR A 276 11.97 12.81 -7.78
CA TYR A 276 11.86 13.96 -6.88
C TYR A 276 12.94 14.99 -7.15
N LEU A 277 14.21 14.59 -7.22
CA LEU A 277 15.33 15.49 -7.46
C LEU A 277 15.24 16.19 -8.83
N ALA A 278 14.74 15.50 -9.85
CA ALA A 278 14.55 16.07 -11.18
C ALA A 278 13.57 17.27 -11.21
N GLN A 279 12.68 17.40 -10.22
CA GLN A 279 11.77 18.53 -10.08
C GLN A 279 12.46 19.78 -9.50
N TYR A 280 13.64 19.61 -8.89
CA TYR A 280 14.36 20.67 -8.18
C TYR A 280 15.63 21.14 -8.89
N LYS A 281 15.67 21.05 -10.23
CA LYS A 281 16.82 21.49 -11.06
C LYS A 281 17.21 22.94 -10.81
N HIS A 282 16.27 23.78 -10.43
CA HIS A 282 16.51 25.20 -10.11
C HIS A 282 17.38 25.41 -8.84
N PHE A 283 17.63 24.37 -8.05
CA PHE A 283 18.60 24.36 -6.94
C PHE A 283 19.99 23.89 -7.37
N GLY A 284 20.30 23.76 -8.67
CA GLY A 284 21.59 23.32 -9.16
C GLY A 284 21.77 21.80 -9.19
N VAL A 285 20.69 21.01 -9.02
CA VAL A 285 20.76 19.55 -9.03
C VAL A 285 21.01 19.03 -10.44
N LYS A 286 22.05 18.23 -10.58
CA LYS A 286 22.39 17.47 -11.79
C LYS A 286 21.84 16.05 -11.64
N THR A 287 20.83 15.68 -12.43
CA THR A 287 20.26 14.31 -12.42
C THR A 287 20.65 13.58 -13.70
N PHE A 288 21.15 12.36 -13.54
CA PHE A 288 21.51 11.48 -14.64
C PHE A 288 20.79 10.14 -14.50
N GLN A 289 20.10 9.71 -15.53
CA GLN A 289 19.50 8.39 -15.60
C GLN A 289 20.42 7.47 -16.39
N ALA A 290 21.03 6.54 -15.70
CA ALA A 290 21.86 5.47 -16.26
C ALA A 290 20.99 4.31 -16.79
N GLU A 291 21.58 3.42 -17.54
CA GLU A 291 20.95 2.19 -18.03
C GLU A 291 20.82 1.14 -16.92
N ASP A 292 21.88 0.99 -16.11
CA ASP A 292 22.02 -0.04 -15.08
C ASP A 292 22.80 0.45 -13.85
N GLU A 293 23.00 -0.45 -12.89
CA GLU A 293 23.71 -0.22 -11.64
C GLU A 293 25.14 0.23 -11.86
N ILE A 294 25.85 -0.42 -12.80
CA ILE A 294 27.26 -0.17 -13.06
C ILE A 294 27.46 1.23 -13.65
N ALA A 295 26.64 1.60 -14.63
CA ALA A 295 26.67 2.93 -15.22
C ALA A 295 26.27 3.99 -14.20
N GLY A 296 25.31 3.70 -13.33
CA GLY A 296 24.89 4.57 -12.23
C GLY A 296 26.03 4.91 -11.30
N ILE A 297 26.65 3.90 -10.68
CA ILE A 297 27.73 4.10 -9.71
C ILE A 297 28.99 4.69 -10.34
N THR A 298 29.38 4.27 -11.53
CA THR A 298 30.59 4.81 -12.19
C THR A 298 30.44 6.29 -12.54
N SER A 299 29.22 6.74 -12.93
CA SER A 299 28.94 8.16 -13.15
C SER A 299 29.07 8.98 -11.87
N VAL A 300 28.63 8.43 -10.73
CA VAL A 300 28.73 9.06 -9.41
C VAL A 300 30.17 9.16 -8.95
N ILE A 301 31.03 8.14 -9.17
CA ILE A 301 32.44 8.18 -8.87
C ILE A 301 33.13 9.30 -9.68
N GLY A 302 32.80 9.44 -10.96
CA GLY A 302 33.34 10.51 -11.80
C GLY A 302 32.91 11.91 -11.32
N ALA A 303 31.63 12.08 -10.95
CA ALA A 303 31.13 13.35 -10.43
C ALA A 303 31.75 13.71 -9.06
N ALA A 304 31.92 12.73 -8.18
CA ALA A 304 32.62 12.92 -6.89
C ALA A 304 34.08 13.33 -7.08
N PHE A 305 34.77 12.72 -8.05
CA PHE A 305 36.15 13.11 -8.40
C PHE A 305 36.21 14.54 -8.94
N ALA A 306 35.18 15.00 -9.62
CA ALA A 306 35.05 16.38 -10.11
C ALA A 306 34.70 17.40 -9.01
N GLY A 307 34.39 16.96 -7.81
CA GLY A 307 34.11 17.83 -6.64
C GLY A 307 32.61 17.99 -6.32
N ASP A 308 31.72 17.26 -6.97
CA ASP A 308 30.28 17.29 -6.67
C ASP A 308 29.96 16.48 -5.41
N LEU A 309 28.85 16.83 -4.72
CA LEU A 309 28.16 15.95 -3.78
C LEU A 309 27.44 14.88 -4.61
N ALA A 310 28.10 13.76 -4.84
CA ALA A 310 27.62 12.75 -5.76
C ALA A 310 26.97 11.58 -5.03
N VAL A 311 25.75 11.20 -5.46
CA VAL A 311 24.91 10.19 -4.81
C VAL A 311 24.27 9.27 -5.83
N THR A 312 24.18 7.99 -5.48
CA THR A 312 23.31 7.00 -6.15
C THR A 312 22.44 6.28 -5.13
N ALA A 313 21.36 5.69 -5.58
CA ALA A 313 20.55 4.77 -4.78
C ALA A 313 20.21 3.53 -5.60
N THR A 314 20.21 2.40 -4.94
CA THR A 314 19.98 1.09 -5.53
C THR A 314 19.14 0.22 -4.63
N SER A 315 18.66 -0.93 -5.16
CA SER A 315 18.01 -2.00 -4.41
C SER A 315 18.29 -3.35 -5.07
N GLY A 316 18.07 -4.44 -4.34
CA GLY A 316 18.23 -5.79 -4.86
C GLY A 316 19.68 -6.08 -5.28
N PRO A 317 19.95 -6.51 -6.53
CA PRO A 317 21.27 -6.97 -6.95
C PRO A 317 22.34 -5.87 -7.00
N GLY A 318 21.96 -4.61 -6.91
CA GLY A 318 22.91 -3.49 -6.91
C GLY A 318 23.50 -3.13 -5.53
N VAL A 319 23.05 -3.84 -4.48
CA VAL A 319 23.51 -3.61 -3.08
C VAL A 319 24.81 -4.36 -2.79
#